data_3056288c62e8f38f91322d12aca13b76
#
_entry.id   3056288c62e8f38f91322d12aca13b76
#
_cell.length_a   1.000
_cell.length_b   1.000
_cell.length_c   1.000
_cell.angle_alpha   90.00
_cell.angle_beta   90.00
_cell.angle_gamma   90.00
#
_symmetry.space_group_name_H-M   'P 1'
#
loop_
_entity.id
_entity.type
_entity.pdbx_description
1 polymer ?
#
loop_
_entity_poly.entity_id
_entity_poly.type
_entity_poly.pdbx_seq_one_letter_code
_entity_poly.pdbx_strand_id
1 'polypeptide(L)'
;MKAIKFISTTSLLIGAALSLTACGQNNKNAAKPANKFPEQTPQKIAKQGGTLTYAIETDTPFKGIFDSQLSVDQVDSDVMQFGNEALFDTDNQYKITNKGPATFKLDKKAKTVTITVKKGVKWSDGKQVVAKDLEYPYEMTANKATNSLRYSDSLANIGGMKAYHNGKAKTISGITYPDGENGRTIVIHFLAMKPGMLQSGNDYFIETAAPYHHLKDVPFSKLVSSDQIRKDPLFFGPYKVSKVVRGQSVTWVPNKYYWRGKPKLNKIVAQVVSTKSASQAIKSHKFDIADVVNSDWQAVKNAKNAKNTNFIAKIPLAYSYLGFKVGKWENGKNVMDKNSKMNNKSLRQAIAYAMNINQVEKRYTQGLTFR
;
A
#
# COMPACT_ATOMS: atom_id res chain seq x y z
N MET A 1 31.98 7.62 -74.20
CA MET A 1 32.21 8.64 -73.12
C MET A 1 31.08 8.59 -72.12
N LYS A 2 31.47 8.38 -70.82
CA LYS A 2 30.75 8.62 -69.56
C LYS A 2 29.58 7.71 -69.21
N ALA A 3 29.94 6.57 -68.63
CA ALA A 3 29.18 5.94 -67.57
C ALA A 3 29.69 6.51 -66.25
N ILE A 4 28.83 7.11 -65.39
CA ILE A 4 29.15 7.39 -64.01
C ILE A 4 27.85 7.44 -63.22
N LYS A 5 27.77 6.54 -62.23
CA LYS A 5 27.21 6.67 -60.89
C LYS A 5 25.70 6.69 -60.70
N PHE A 6 25.16 5.55 -60.33
CA PHE A 6 24.07 5.46 -59.38
C PHE A 6 24.25 4.21 -58.48
N ILE A 7 25.16 4.28 -57.56
CA ILE A 7 25.27 3.31 -56.44
C ILE A 7 25.71 4.13 -55.23
N SER A 8 24.83 4.66 -54.43
CA SER A 8 25.12 5.02 -53.03
C SER A 8 23.94 5.47 -52.18
N THR A 9 22.67 5.26 -52.55
CA THR A 9 21.57 5.70 -51.67
C THR A 9 20.68 4.58 -51.13
N THR A 10 20.91 3.33 -51.55
CA THR A 10 20.09 2.19 -51.10
C THR A 10 20.66 1.46 -49.90
N SER A 11 21.93 1.69 -49.56
CA SER A 11 22.58 1.00 -48.42
C SER A 11 22.37 1.67 -47.05
N LEU A 12 21.95 2.94 -46.98
CA LEU A 12 21.68 3.64 -45.72
C LEU A 12 20.27 3.44 -45.20
N LEU A 13 19.32 3.03 -46.02
CA LEU A 13 17.93 2.79 -45.62
C LEU A 13 17.70 1.39 -45.05
N ILE A 14 18.58 0.44 -45.33
CA ILE A 14 18.49 -0.92 -44.76
C ILE A 14 19.08 -0.98 -43.34
N GLY A 15 20.05 -0.11 -43.02
CA GLY A 15 20.62 -0.01 -41.67
C GLY A 15 19.70 0.64 -40.63
N ALA A 16 18.80 1.55 -41.08
CA ALA A 16 17.86 2.23 -40.16
C ALA A 16 16.59 1.40 -39.88
N ALA A 17 16.24 0.46 -40.80
CA ALA A 17 15.08 -0.42 -40.60
C ALA A 17 15.37 -1.57 -39.60
N LEU A 18 16.63 -1.95 -39.45
CA LEU A 18 17.04 -3.01 -38.52
C LEU A 18 17.18 -2.53 -37.07
N SER A 19 17.30 -1.23 -36.85
CA SER A 19 17.37 -0.66 -35.49
C SER A 19 16.01 -0.34 -34.87
N LEU A 20 14.92 -0.37 -35.62
CA LEU A 20 13.55 -0.15 -35.15
C LEU A 20 12.79 -1.43 -34.78
N THR A 21 13.32 -2.61 -35.12
CA THR A 21 12.73 -3.90 -34.75
C THR A 21 13.19 -4.41 -33.38
N ALA A 22 14.13 -3.74 -32.73
CA ALA A 22 14.58 -4.11 -31.37
C ALA A 22 13.67 -3.63 -30.22
N CYS A 23 12.69 -2.77 -30.50
CA CYS A 23 11.73 -2.28 -29.50
C CYS A 23 10.33 -2.91 -29.62
N GLY A 24 10.15 -3.91 -30.47
CA GLY A 24 8.85 -4.53 -30.73
C GLY A 24 8.81 -6.05 -30.66
N GLN A 25 9.81 -6.69 -30.07
CA GLN A 25 9.66 -8.10 -29.75
C GLN A 25 8.72 -8.24 -28.57
N ASN A 26 7.46 -8.55 -28.87
CA ASN A 26 6.59 -9.25 -27.96
C ASN A 26 7.40 -10.40 -27.35
N ASN A 27 7.83 -10.25 -26.14
CA ASN A 27 8.53 -11.29 -25.37
C ASN A 27 7.52 -12.41 -25.09
N LYS A 28 7.26 -13.24 -26.12
CA LYS A 28 6.48 -14.49 -25.97
C LYS A 28 7.16 -15.50 -25.03
N ASN A 29 8.33 -15.14 -24.51
CA ASN A 29 9.10 -15.89 -23.53
C ASN A 29 9.09 -15.25 -22.12
N ALA A 30 8.13 -14.42 -21.80
CA ALA A 30 7.84 -14.17 -20.38
C ALA A 30 7.56 -15.55 -19.76
N ALA A 31 8.46 -16.01 -18.90
CA ALA A 31 8.35 -17.31 -18.26
C ALA A 31 6.99 -17.36 -17.56
N LYS A 32 6.08 -18.17 -18.12
CA LYS A 32 4.80 -18.42 -17.45
C LYS A 32 5.14 -19.05 -16.12
N PRO A 33 4.52 -18.60 -15.01
CA PRO A 33 4.76 -19.21 -13.72
C PRO A 33 4.56 -20.73 -13.85
N ALA A 34 5.55 -21.48 -13.41
CA ALA A 34 5.56 -22.94 -13.51
C ALA A 34 4.41 -23.61 -12.74
N ASN A 35 3.78 -22.86 -11.84
CA ASN A 35 2.68 -23.32 -11.01
C ASN A 35 1.38 -22.59 -11.39
N LYS A 36 0.33 -23.37 -11.68
CA LYS A 36 -1.02 -22.85 -11.83
C LYS A 36 -1.68 -22.84 -10.46
N PHE A 37 -2.02 -21.66 -9.98
CA PHE A 37 -2.83 -21.49 -8.77
C PHE A 37 -4.24 -21.06 -9.16
N PRO A 38 -5.27 -21.43 -8.40
CA PRO A 38 -6.57 -20.85 -8.58
C PRO A 38 -6.50 -19.35 -8.24
N GLU A 39 -6.98 -18.50 -9.15
CA GLU A 39 -7.02 -17.05 -8.95
C GLU A 39 -8.05 -16.66 -7.88
N GLN A 40 -9.06 -17.50 -7.66
CA GLN A 40 -10.12 -17.26 -6.68
C GLN A 40 -10.49 -18.57 -5.98
N THR A 41 -10.73 -18.47 -4.69
CA THR A 41 -11.37 -19.58 -3.94
C THR A 41 -12.84 -19.69 -4.38
N PRO A 42 -13.37 -20.92 -4.57
CA PRO A 42 -14.80 -21.09 -4.83
C PRO A 42 -15.61 -20.37 -3.75
N GLN A 43 -16.50 -19.46 -4.16
CA GLN A 43 -17.34 -18.75 -3.21
C GLN A 43 -18.38 -19.70 -2.63
N LYS A 44 -18.10 -20.23 -1.45
CA LYS A 44 -19.12 -20.86 -0.61
C LYS A 44 -19.79 -19.79 0.23
N ILE A 45 -21.09 -19.92 0.46
CA ILE A 45 -21.81 -19.03 1.38
C ILE A 45 -21.15 -19.18 2.77
N ALA A 46 -20.54 -18.09 3.24
CA ALA A 46 -19.90 -18.09 4.54
C ALA A 46 -20.95 -18.21 5.64
N LYS A 47 -20.77 -19.19 6.54
CA LYS A 47 -21.60 -19.34 7.72
C LYS A 47 -21.33 -18.20 8.71
N GLN A 48 -22.35 -17.85 9.51
CA GLN A 48 -22.22 -16.89 10.58
C GLN A 48 -21.50 -17.53 11.77
N GLY A 49 -20.55 -16.82 12.38
CA GLY A 49 -19.88 -17.25 13.62
C GLY A 49 -18.46 -17.76 13.39
N GLY A 50 -17.90 -18.34 14.43
CA GLY A 50 -16.54 -18.89 14.41
C GLY A 50 -15.43 -17.87 14.70
N THR A 51 -14.22 -18.41 14.83
CA THR A 51 -12.98 -17.65 15.02
C THR A 51 -12.07 -17.93 13.83
N LEU A 52 -11.48 -16.89 13.26
CA LEU A 52 -10.41 -16.99 12.26
C LEU A 52 -9.06 -16.78 12.97
N THR A 53 -8.13 -17.68 12.77
CA THR A 53 -6.73 -17.54 13.16
C THR A 53 -5.88 -17.19 11.94
N TYR A 54 -5.23 -16.03 11.99
CA TYR A 54 -4.42 -15.50 10.89
C TYR A 54 -2.97 -15.39 11.32
N ALA A 55 -2.06 -16.08 10.62
CA ALA A 55 -0.62 -15.96 10.86
C ALA A 55 -0.04 -14.77 10.09
N ILE A 56 0.67 -13.91 10.81
CA ILE A 56 1.49 -12.84 10.24
C ILE A 56 2.94 -13.32 10.32
N GLU A 57 3.50 -13.70 9.19
CA GLU A 57 4.84 -14.24 9.12
C GLU A 57 5.88 -13.12 9.12
N THR A 58 6.62 -13.02 10.22
CA THR A 58 7.69 -12.03 10.37
C THR A 58 8.61 -12.37 11.54
N ASP A 59 9.89 -12.01 11.40
CA ASP A 59 10.86 -12.04 12.50
C ASP A 59 10.92 -10.69 13.26
N THR A 60 10.15 -9.69 12.82
CA THR A 60 10.06 -8.39 13.44
C THR A 60 8.72 -8.24 14.15
N PRO A 61 8.68 -8.01 15.48
CA PRO A 61 7.42 -7.74 16.18
C PRO A 61 6.72 -6.51 15.62
N PHE A 62 5.39 -6.53 15.53
CA PHE A 62 4.64 -5.33 15.19
C PHE A 62 4.78 -4.27 16.30
N LYS A 63 4.82 -3.01 15.89
CA LYS A 63 4.98 -1.87 16.82
C LYS A 63 3.69 -1.50 17.54
N GLY A 64 2.54 -1.85 16.95
CA GLY A 64 1.22 -1.52 17.47
C GLY A 64 0.87 -0.06 17.26
N ILE A 65 1.23 0.50 16.12
CA ILE A 65 0.81 1.84 15.69
C ILE A 65 -0.41 1.64 14.80
N PHE A 66 -1.60 1.74 15.41
CA PHE A 66 -2.87 1.46 14.76
C PHE A 66 -3.44 2.69 14.02
N ASP A 67 -2.63 3.31 13.19
CA ASP A 67 -3.03 4.40 12.29
C ASP A 67 -2.18 4.38 11.02
N SER A 68 -2.82 4.46 9.85
CA SER A 68 -2.17 4.32 8.54
C SER A 68 -1.22 5.47 8.20
N GLN A 69 -1.42 6.66 8.77
CA GLN A 69 -0.56 7.82 8.49
C GLN A 69 0.65 7.89 9.42
N LEU A 70 0.56 7.24 10.56
CA LEU A 70 1.61 7.19 11.57
C LEU A 70 2.47 5.93 11.45
N SER A 71 1.89 4.81 11.03
CA SER A 71 2.63 3.56 10.82
C SER A 71 3.37 3.58 9.47
N VAL A 72 4.60 3.09 9.48
CA VAL A 72 5.44 2.88 8.30
C VAL A 72 5.87 1.42 8.13
N ASP A 73 5.46 0.55 9.05
CA ASP A 73 5.78 -0.87 9.02
C ASP A 73 4.69 -1.69 8.33
N GLN A 74 5.09 -2.57 7.43
CA GLN A 74 4.17 -3.51 6.78
C GLN A 74 3.48 -4.41 7.80
N VAL A 75 4.18 -4.85 8.86
CA VAL A 75 3.62 -5.72 9.90
C VAL A 75 2.48 -5.05 10.65
N ASP A 76 2.61 -3.75 10.98
CA ASP A 76 1.50 -2.99 11.57
C ASP A 76 0.31 -2.88 10.60
N SER A 77 0.57 -2.71 9.31
CA SER A 77 -0.48 -2.68 8.28
C SER A 77 -1.21 -4.02 8.16
N ASP A 78 -0.47 -5.13 8.20
CA ASP A 78 -1.03 -6.49 8.14
C ASP A 78 -1.88 -6.79 9.38
N VAL A 79 -1.48 -6.28 10.54
CA VAL A 79 -2.27 -6.41 11.77
C VAL A 79 -3.53 -5.57 11.71
N MET A 80 -3.48 -4.36 11.14
CA MET A 80 -4.62 -3.42 11.05
C MET A 80 -5.67 -3.82 10.01
N GLN A 81 -5.36 -4.66 9.03
CA GLN A 81 -6.20 -4.89 7.84
C GLN A 81 -7.65 -5.27 8.16
N PHE A 82 -7.93 -5.84 9.32
CA PHE A 82 -9.28 -6.29 9.70
C PHE A 82 -10.20 -5.16 10.16
N GLY A 83 -9.64 -4.05 10.62
CA GLY A 83 -10.40 -2.87 11.07
C GLY A 83 -10.22 -1.67 10.16
N ASN A 84 -9.08 -1.57 9.50
CA ASN A 84 -8.73 -0.44 8.65
C ASN A 84 -9.38 -0.58 7.26
N GLU A 85 -10.38 0.24 6.99
CA GLU A 85 -11.05 0.30 5.70
C GLU A 85 -10.63 1.58 4.96
N ALA A 86 -10.30 1.46 3.66
CA ALA A 86 -10.05 2.61 2.82
C ALA A 86 -11.37 3.36 2.50
N LEU A 87 -11.30 4.67 2.27
CA LEU A 87 -12.45 5.49 1.89
C LEU A 87 -13.03 5.09 0.53
N PHE A 88 -12.23 4.46 -0.32
CA PHE A 88 -12.63 4.11 -1.69
C PHE A 88 -12.44 2.63 -1.98
N ASP A 89 -13.38 2.06 -2.71
CA ASP A 89 -13.17 0.82 -3.45
C ASP A 89 -12.56 1.13 -4.81
N THR A 90 -11.89 0.16 -5.40
CA THR A 90 -11.29 0.28 -6.74
C THR A 90 -11.81 -0.80 -7.68
N ASP A 91 -11.65 -0.56 -8.98
CA ASP A 91 -11.79 -1.60 -9.99
C ASP A 91 -10.46 -2.37 -10.19
N ASN A 92 -10.46 -3.31 -11.14
CA ASN A 92 -9.28 -4.14 -11.44
C ASN A 92 -8.10 -3.36 -12.05
N GLN A 93 -8.29 -2.08 -12.38
CA GLN A 93 -7.26 -1.15 -12.85
C GLN A 93 -6.86 -0.14 -11.77
N TYR A 94 -7.25 -0.41 -10.51
CA TYR A 94 -7.04 0.47 -9.34
C TYR A 94 -7.68 1.85 -9.49
N LYS A 95 -8.60 2.03 -10.43
CA LYS A 95 -9.37 3.25 -10.55
C LYS A 95 -10.37 3.33 -9.41
N ILE A 96 -10.39 4.49 -8.75
CA ILE A 96 -11.32 4.77 -7.64
C ILE A 96 -12.75 4.68 -8.13
N THR A 97 -13.58 3.96 -7.36
CA THR A 97 -15.02 3.84 -7.58
C THR A 97 -15.79 4.45 -6.42
N ASN A 98 -17.09 4.73 -6.62
CA ASN A 98 -17.99 5.23 -5.58
C ASN A 98 -18.69 4.11 -4.78
N LYS A 99 -18.11 2.88 -4.77
CA LYS A 99 -18.67 1.73 -4.05
C LYS A 99 -18.20 1.66 -2.59
N GLY A 100 -17.07 2.28 -2.26
CA GLY A 100 -16.51 2.37 -0.91
C GLY A 100 -17.32 3.22 0.08
N PRO A 101 -16.81 3.43 1.30
CA PRO A 101 -17.44 4.25 2.34
C PRO A 101 -17.62 5.71 1.95
N ALA A 102 -16.82 6.22 1.02
CA ALA A 102 -16.94 7.58 0.50
C ALA A 102 -17.12 7.58 -1.03
N THR A 103 -17.61 8.70 -1.54
CA THR A 103 -17.63 9.03 -2.97
C THR A 103 -16.49 9.97 -3.31
N PHE A 104 -16.03 9.87 -4.56
CA PHE A 104 -14.91 10.64 -5.10
C PHE A 104 -15.32 11.34 -6.38
N LYS A 105 -15.03 12.64 -6.48
CA LYS A 105 -15.24 13.42 -7.70
C LYS A 105 -14.02 14.28 -7.97
N LEU A 106 -13.41 14.08 -9.14
CA LEU A 106 -12.30 14.88 -9.65
C LEU A 106 -12.83 15.92 -10.63
N ASP A 107 -12.52 17.19 -10.41
CA ASP A 107 -12.73 18.28 -11.36
C ASP A 107 -11.36 18.83 -11.81
N LYS A 108 -10.99 18.51 -13.06
CA LYS A 108 -9.70 18.92 -13.62
C LYS A 108 -9.62 20.44 -13.88
N LYS A 109 -10.76 21.06 -14.24
CA LYS A 109 -10.82 22.49 -14.56
C LYS A 109 -10.71 23.32 -13.27
N ALA A 110 -11.46 22.94 -12.25
CA ALA A 110 -11.40 23.57 -10.93
C ALA A 110 -10.15 23.16 -10.13
N LYS A 111 -9.42 22.14 -10.57
CA LYS A 111 -8.29 21.53 -9.86
C LYS A 111 -8.68 21.03 -8.47
N THR A 112 -9.83 20.36 -8.36
CA THR A 112 -10.35 19.88 -7.07
C THR A 112 -10.63 18.41 -7.07
N VAL A 113 -10.54 17.83 -5.87
CA VAL A 113 -11.10 16.55 -5.50
C VAL A 113 -12.13 16.78 -4.40
N THR A 114 -13.34 16.32 -4.63
CA THR A 114 -14.40 16.30 -3.61
C THR A 114 -14.54 14.90 -3.06
N ILE A 115 -14.46 14.75 -1.75
CA ILE A 115 -14.63 13.48 -1.03
C ILE A 115 -15.83 13.65 -0.10
N THR A 116 -16.84 12.77 -0.23
CA THR A 116 -18.03 12.79 0.62
C THR A 116 -18.23 11.43 1.26
N VAL A 117 -18.14 11.34 2.59
CA VAL A 117 -18.43 10.10 3.32
C VAL A 117 -19.94 9.81 3.28
N LYS A 118 -20.31 8.55 3.08
CA LYS A 118 -21.71 8.11 2.99
C LYS A 118 -22.42 8.21 4.35
N LYS A 119 -23.74 8.39 4.32
CA LYS A 119 -24.57 8.29 5.52
C LYS A 119 -24.38 6.90 6.16
N GLY A 120 -24.31 6.86 7.49
CA GLY A 120 -24.21 5.62 8.25
C GLY A 120 -22.81 5.05 8.41
N VAL A 121 -21.78 5.64 7.80
CA VAL A 121 -20.39 5.28 8.10
C VAL A 121 -20.03 5.82 9.48
N LYS A 122 -19.73 4.91 10.40
CA LYS A 122 -19.48 5.22 11.81
C LYS A 122 -18.18 4.58 12.30
N TRP A 123 -17.52 5.28 13.19
CA TRP A 123 -16.44 4.72 13.99
C TRP A 123 -16.94 3.57 14.88
N SER A 124 -16.03 2.77 15.38
CA SER A 124 -16.32 1.61 16.24
C SER A 124 -16.87 1.97 17.63
N ASP A 125 -16.85 3.25 18.00
CA ASP A 125 -17.53 3.80 19.19
C ASP A 125 -18.98 4.25 18.89
N GLY A 126 -19.37 4.28 17.61
CA GLY A 126 -20.72 4.64 17.15
C GLY A 126 -20.87 6.07 16.67
N LYS A 127 -19.86 6.92 16.81
CA LYS A 127 -19.89 8.29 16.26
C LYS A 127 -19.79 8.26 14.75
N GLN A 128 -20.45 9.22 14.08
CA GLN A 128 -20.39 9.38 12.63
C GLN A 128 -18.98 9.75 12.20
N VAL A 129 -18.55 9.23 11.05
CA VAL A 129 -17.38 9.77 10.35
C VAL A 129 -17.79 11.10 9.71
N VAL A 130 -17.08 12.17 10.02
CA VAL A 130 -17.38 13.54 9.60
C VAL A 130 -16.28 14.13 8.72
N ALA A 131 -16.53 15.29 8.13
CA ALA A 131 -15.58 15.97 7.23
C ALA A 131 -14.22 16.24 7.91
N LYS A 132 -14.21 16.61 9.19
CA LYS A 132 -12.96 16.81 9.94
C LYS A 132 -12.15 15.53 10.09
N ASP A 133 -12.79 14.35 10.19
CA ASP A 133 -12.09 13.07 10.21
C ASP A 133 -11.41 12.74 8.87
N LEU A 134 -11.94 13.26 7.75
CA LEU A 134 -11.33 13.11 6.42
C LEU A 134 -10.12 14.04 6.24
N GLU A 135 -10.14 15.20 6.86
CA GLU A 135 -9.06 16.19 6.76
C GLU A 135 -7.95 15.93 7.77
N TYR A 136 -8.26 15.47 8.98
CA TYR A 136 -7.29 15.33 10.07
C TYR A 136 -6.05 14.51 9.74
N PRO A 137 -6.11 13.43 8.91
CA PRO A 137 -4.90 12.73 8.44
C PRO A 137 -3.89 13.63 7.71
N TYR A 138 -4.35 14.70 7.04
CA TYR A 138 -3.45 15.66 6.38
C TYR A 138 -2.73 16.53 7.39
N GLU A 139 -3.43 16.99 8.45
CA GLU A 139 -2.81 17.71 9.55
C GLU A 139 -1.78 16.83 10.25
N MET A 140 -2.15 15.57 10.60
CA MET A 140 -1.26 14.60 11.24
C MET A 140 0.00 14.37 10.40
N THR A 141 -0.14 14.22 9.09
CA THR A 141 0.99 13.94 8.18
C THR A 141 1.87 15.17 7.98
N ALA A 142 1.27 16.35 7.85
CA ALA A 142 2.01 17.57 7.54
C ALA A 142 2.57 18.30 8.77
N ASN A 143 2.07 18.04 9.97
CA ASN A 143 2.60 18.69 11.18
C ASN A 143 3.99 18.16 11.51
N LYS A 144 4.98 19.07 11.61
CA LYS A 144 6.37 18.67 11.90
C LYS A 144 6.55 17.96 13.24
N ALA A 145 5.71 18.27 14.23
CA ALA A 145 5.79 17.63 15.54
C ALA A 145 5.39 16.14 15.49
N THR A 146 4.62 15.70 14.51
CA THR A 146 4.31 14.29 14.28
C THR A 146 5.51 13.49 13.81
N ASN A 147 6.47 14.16 13.15
CA ASN A 147 7.63 13.54 12.50
C ASN A 147 7.23 12.41 11.52
N SER A 148 6.13 12.62 10.78
CA SER A 148 5.63 11.65 9.82
C SER A 148 6.58 11.51 8.63
N LEU A 149 6.90 10.27 8.25
CA LEU A 149 7.68 9.96 7.05
C LEU A 149 6.83 9.98 5.76
N ARG A 150 5.52 10.24 5.87
CA ARG A 150 4.58 10.23 4.74
C ARG A 150 4.35 11.60 4.11
N TYR A 151 4.88 12.67 4.71
CA TYR A 151 4.85 13.98 4.06
C TYR A 151 5.69 13.97 2.79
N SER A 152 5.10 14.37 1.67
CA SER A 152 5.71 14.26 0.34
C SER A 152 5.45 15.50 -0.51
N ASP A 153 6.21 15.64 -1.60
CA ASP A 153 5.96 16.67 -2.62
C ASP A 153 4.60 16.49 -3.30
N SER A 154 4.06 15.27 -3.35
CA SER A 154 2.73 15.00 -3.86
C SER A 154 1.65 15.65 -2.98
N LEU A 155 1.72 15.48 -1.66
CA LEU A 155 0.84 16.15 -0.71
C LEU A 155 1.06 17.66 -0.69
N ALA A 156 2.30 18.12 -0.86
CA ALA A 156 2.65 19.53 -0.94
C ALA A 156 2.04 20.24 -2.16
N ASN A 157 1.45 19.50 -3.11
CA ASN A 157 0.66 20.04 -4.22
C ASN A 157 -0.75 20.52 -3.80
N ILE A 158 -1.18 20.25 -2.57
CA ILE A 158 -2.42 20.81 -2.00
C ILE A 158 -2.17 22.26 -1.58
N GLY A 159 -3.11 23.14 -1.91
CA GLY A 159 -3.03 24.57 -1.54
C GLY A 159 -2.84 24.75 -0.02
N GLY A 160 -1.92 25.61 0.40
CA GLY A 160 -1.64 25.89 1.81
C GLY A 160 -0.87 24.78 2.57
N MET A 161 -0.72 23.58 2.01
CA MET A 161 -0.06 22.46 2.67
C MET A 161 1.39 22.79 3.10
N LYS A 162 2.18 23.42 2.22
CA LYS A 162 3.55 23.86 2.55
C LYS A 162 3.60 24.91 3.64
N ALA A 163 2.62 25.82 3.67
CA ALA A 163 2.55 26.86 4.70
C ALA A 163 2.25 26.23 6.06
N TYR A 164 1.29 25.31 6.12
CA TYR A 164 0.97 24.53 7.33
C TYR A 164 2.19 23.71 7.80
N HIS A 165 2.80 22.93 6.92
CA HIS A 165 3.99 22.13 7.25
C HIS A 165 5.13 22.96 7.81
N ASN A 166 5.34 24.18 7.31
CA ASN A 166 6.40 25.07 7.76
C ASN A 166 6.02 25.94 8.99
N GLY A 167 4.85 25.70 9.59
CA GLY A 167 4.37 26.46 10.76
C GLY A 167 3.96 27.88 10.44
N LYS A 168 3.80 28.25 9.14
CA LYS A 168 3.38 29.57 8.69
C LYS A 168 1.86 29.74 8.62
N ALA A 169 1.11 28.66 8.78
CA ALA A 169 -0.35 28.64 8.82
C ALA A 169 -0.82 27.64 9.88
N LYS A 170 -1.97 27.90 10.49
CA LYS A 170 -2.60 27.02 11.49
C LYS A 170 -3.49 25.95 10.86
N THR A 171 -3.88 26.11 9.59
CA THR A 171 -4.77 25.22 8.85
C THR A 171 -4.25 25.03 7.42
N ILE A 172 -4.72 23.99 6.75
CA ILE A 172 -4.41 23.71 5.35
C ILE A 172 -5.48 24.39 4.49
N SER A 173 -5.22 25.61 4.01
CA SER A 173 -6.22 26.46 3.33
C SER A 173 -6.80 25.84 2.04
N GLY A 174 -6.12 24.86 1.44
CA GLY A 174 -6.59 24.13 0.27
C GLY A 174 -7.58 22.99 0.60
N ILE A 175 -7.93 22.78 1.86
CA ILE A 175 -8.96 21.82 2.25
C ILE A 175 -10.12 22.60 2.87
N THR A 176 -11.31 22.48 2.30
CA THR A 176 -12.50 23.19 2.72
C THR A 176 -13.65 22.24 3.02
N TYR A 177 -14.61 22.72 3.80
CA TYR A 177 -15.76 21.96 4.30
C TYR A 177 -17.07 22.61 3.83
N PRO A 178 -17.61 22.24 2.64
CA PRO A 178 -18.82 22.88 2.10
C PRO A 178 -20.05 22.74 3.01
N ASP A 179 -20.12 21.66 3.79
CA ASP A 179 -21.20 21.35 4.74
C ASP A 179 -20.72 21.44 6.22
N GLY A 180 -19.60 22.15 6.48
CA GLY A 180 -19.00 22.32 7.79
C GLY A 180 -18.13 21.15 8.24
N GLU A 181 -17.33 21.34 9.29
CA GLU A 181 -16.41 20.34 9.83
C GLU A 181 -17.14 19.06 10.32
N ASN A 182 -18.36 19.22 10.85
CA ASN A 182 -19.24 18.14 11.27
C ASN A 182 -20.10 17.59 10.13
N GLY A 183 -19.98 18.15 8.93
CA GLY A 183 -20.59 17.64 7.72
C GLY A 183 -19.92 16.35 7.24
N ARG A 184 -20.07 16.04 5.96
CA ARG A 184 -19.56 14.79 5.39
C ARG A 184 -18.62 15.00 4.20
N THR A 185 -18.40 16.25 3.81
CA THR A 185 -17.71 16.59 2.56
C THR A 185 -16.48 17.44 2.82
N ILE A 186 -15.37 17.04 2.20
CA ILE A 186 -14.22 17.92 2.01
C ILE A 186 -13.99 18.18 0.54
N VAL A 187 -13.50 19.38 0.22
CA VAL A 187 -12.99 19.73 -1.10
C VAL A 187 -11.51 20.05 -0.98
N ILE A 188 -10.70 19.33 -1.73
CA ILE A 188 -9.25 19.50 -1.77
C ILE A 188 -8.89 20.28 -3.04
N HIS A 189 -8.26 21.42 -2.88
CA HIS A 189 -7.80 22.30 -3.95
C HIS A 189 -6.31 22.08 -4.23
N PHE A 190 -5.98 21.71 -5.46
CA PHE A 190 -4.60 21.44 -5.88
C PHE A 190 -3.98 22.63 -6.63
N LEU A 191 -2.69 22.83 -6.44
CA LEU A 191 -1.92 23.81 -7.21
C LEU A 191 -1.85 23.41 -8.69
N ALA A 192 -1.68 22.12 -8.96
CA ALA A 192 -1.64 21.57 -10.30
C ALA A 192 -2.28 20.17 -10.35
N MET A 193 -2.98 19.88 -11.45
CA MET A 193 -3.45 18.53 -11.73
C MET A 193 -2.28 17.65 -12.18
N LYS A 194 -2.30 16.39 -11.75
CA LYS A 194 -1.27 15.41 -12.07
C LYS A 194 -1.87 14.16 -12.71
N PRO A 195 -1.13 13.46 -13.58
CA PRO A 195 -1.54 12.13 -14.06
C PRO A 195 -1.74 11.17 -12.90
N GLY A 196 -2.63 10.19 -13.05
CA GLY A 196 -2.83 9.13 -12.05
C GLY A 196 -3.75 9.49 -10.88
N MET A 197 -4.27 10.71 -10.77
CA MET A 197 -5.15 11.12 -9.66
C MET A 197 -6.52 10.40 -9.63
N LEU A 198 -6.83 9.57 -10.61
CA LEU A 198 -8.03 8.70 -10.59
C LEU A 198 -7.75 7.30 -10.05
N GLN A 199 -6.48 6.93 -9.90
CA GLN A 199 -6.08 5.65 -9.36
C GLN A 199 -5.81 5.78 -7.85
N SER A 200 -6.16 4.74 -7.10
CA SER A 200 -5.80 4.60 -5.69
C SER A 200 -4.29 4.42 -5.52
N GLY A 201 -3.75 4.86 -4.39
CA GLY A 201 -2.32 4.80 -4.09
C GLY A 201 -1.47 5.83 -4.82
N ASN A 202 -2.07 6.94 -5.27
CA ASN A 202 -1.40 7.98 -6.06
C ASN A 202 -0.58 9.01 -5.24
N ASP A 203 -0.66 8.98 -3.91
CA ASP A 203 -0.02 9.90 -2.95
C ASP A 203 -0.39 11.39 -3.06
N TYR A 204 -1.31 11.77 -3.95
CA TYR A 204 -1.76 13.17 -4.05
C TYR A 204 -2.83 13.54 -3.02
N PHE A 205 -3.57 12.55 -2.54
CA PHE A 205 -4.54 12.70 -1.46
C PHE A 205 -4.57 11.44 -0.59
N ILE A 206 -5.04 11.60 0.64
CA ILE A 206 -5.09 10.52 1.63
C ILE A 206 -6.42 9.78 1.49
N GLU A 207 -6.36 8.45 1.44
CA GLU A 207 -7.49 7.56 1.21
C GLU A 207 -8.01 6.91 2.50
N THR A 208 -7.63 7.46 3.65
CA THR A 208 -8.06 7.01 4.98
C THR A 208 -8.62 8.18 5.77
N ALA A 209 -9.38 7.89 6.82
CA ALA A 209 -9.83 8.87 7.80
C ALA A 209 -9.16 8.61 9.16
N ALA A 210 -9.09 9.63 10.00
CA ALA A 210 -8.64 9.50 11.39
C ALA A 210 -9.69 10.08 12.34
N PRO A 211 -9.97 9.44 13.48
CA PRO A 211 -11.05 9.84 14.39
C PRO A 211 -10.67 11.12 15.16
N TYR A 212 -10.91 12.28 14.57
CA TYR A 212 -10.57 13.57 15.15
C TYR A 212 -11.07 13.72 16.58
N HIS A 213 -12.33 13.34 16.83
CA HIS A 213 -12.93 13.45 18.16
C HIS A 213 -12.19 12.64 19.24
N HIS A 214 -11.46 11.60 18.87
CA HIS A 214 -10.69 10.73 19.75
C HIS A 214 -9.23 11.17 19.91
N LEU A 215 -8.70 11.85 18.90
CA LEU A 215 -7.29 12.22 18.79
C LEU A 215 -6.99 13.70 19.04
N LYS A 216 -7.99 14.59 18.95
CA LYS A 216 -7.83 16.05 18.94
C LYS A 216 -7.10 16.62 20.17
N ASP A 217 -7.24 15.96 21.31
CA ASP A 217 -6.64 16.40 22.58
C ASP A 217 -5.24 15.78 22.81
N VAL A 218 -4.77 14.95 21.88
CA VAL A 218 -3.42 14.37 21.90
C VAL A 218 -2.46 15.28 21.13
N PRO A 219 -1.41 15.82 21.77
CA PRO A 219 -0.41 16.59 21.04
C PRO A 219 0.21 15.80 19.89
N PHE A 220 0.44 16.43 18.73
CA PHE A 220 1.00 15.77 17.54
C PHE A 220 2.29 15.00 17.83
N SER A 221 3.18 15.56 18.66
CA SER A 221 4.43 14.88 19.11
C SER A 221 4.21 13.62 19.94
N LYS A 222 3.01 13.38 20.44
CA LYS A 222 2.65 12.24 21.29
C LYS A 222 1.72 11.24 20.60
N LEU A 223 1.20 11.54 19.41
CA LEU A 223 0.24 10.68 18.70
C LEU A 223 0.74 9.24 18.60
N VAL A 224 1.94 9.03 18.07
CA VAL A 224 2.52 7.68 17.85
C VAL A 224 2.63 6.88 19.15
N SER A 225 2.78 7.52 20.30
CA SER A 225 2.92 6.86 21.61
C SER A 225 1.63 6.84 22.44
N SER A 226 0.56 7.47 21.96
CA SER A 226 -0.68 7.63 22.72
C SER A 226 -1.44 6.31 22.88
N ASP A 227 -2.22 6.22 23.93
CA ASP A 227 -3.10 5.08 24.18
C ASP A 227 -4.20 4.98 23.12
N GLN A 228 -4.68 6.12 22.61
CA GLN A 228 -5.66 6.20 21.54
C GLN A 228 -5.18 5.50 20.25
N ILE A 229 -3.89 5.57 19.96
CA ILE A 229 -3.30 4.89 18.80
C ILE A 229 -2.90 3.46 19.13
N ARG A 230 -2.44 3.17 20.37
CA ARG A 230 -1.78 1.90 20.67
C ARG A 230 -2.63 0.88 21.40
N LYS A 231 -3.61 1.34 22.18
CA LYS A 231 -4.41 0.47 23.07
C LYS A 231 -5.89 0.51 22.73
N ASP A 232 -6.41 1.68 22.36
CA ASP A 232 -7.82 1.91 22.07
C ASP A 232 -8.05 2.59 20.73
N PRO A 233 -7.53 2.02 19.61
CA PRO A 233 -7.71 2.61 18.30
C PRO A 233 -9.16 2.46 17.81
N LEU A 234 -9.68 3.51 17.18
CA LEU A 234 -10.98 3.48 16.52
C LEU A 234 -10.85 3.22 15.03
N PHE A 235 -11.69 2.33 14.53
CA PHE A 235 -11.80 2.00 13.11
C PHE A 235 -13.26 2.10 12.65
N PHE A 236 -13.49 2.37 11.37
CA PHE A 236 -14.83 2.34 10.77
C PHE A 236 -15.07 1.11 9.88
N GLY A 237 -14.08 0.23 9.77
CA GLY A 237 -14.17 -1.04 9.06
C GLY A 237 -14.92 -2.13 9.81
N PRO A 238 -14.89 -3.39 9.29
CA PRO A 238 -15.75 -4.47 9.76
C PRO A 238 -15.44 -4.95 11.18
N TYR A 239 -14.22 -4.83 11.65
CA TYR A 239 -13.82 -5.29 12.98
C TYR A 239 -13.17 -4.17 13.78
N LYS A 240 -13.24 -4.28 15.11
CA LYS A 240 -12.56 -3.41 16.06
C LYS A 240 -11.62 -4.21 16.94
N VAL A 241 -10.58 -3.58 17.44
CA VAL A 241 -9.65 -4.18 18.41
C VAL A 241 -10.39 -4.50 19.70
N SER A 242 -10.16 -5.70 20.22
CA SER A 242 -10.65 -6.18 21.51
C SER A 242 -9.50 -6.43 22.50
N LYS A 243 -8.36 -6.91 21.99
CA LYS A 243 -7.18 -7.17 22.82
C LYS A 243 -5.91 -7.02 21.99
N VAL A 244 -4.90 -6.38 22.55
CA VAL A 244 -3.56 -6.31 21.99
C VAL A 244 -2.59 -7.02 22.95
N VAL A 245 -1.86 -8.02 22.43
CA VAL A 245 -0.67 -8.57 23.07
C VAL A 245 0.53 -8.04 22.30
N ARG A 246 1.20 -7.07 22.87
CA ARG A 246 2.20 -6.26 22.19
C ARG A 246 3.26 -7.11 21.49
N GLY A 247 3.49 -6.87 20.20
CA GLY A 247 4.44 -7.57 19.37
C GLY A 247 4.06 -9.02 19.03
N GLN A 248 2.96 -9.56 19.57
CA GLN A 248 2.60 -10.97 19.43
C GLN A 248 1.27 -11.19 18.70
N SER A 249 0.20 -10.55 19.15
CA SER A 249 -1.11 -10.78 18.56
C SER A 249 -2.10 -9.65 18.80
N VAL A 250 -3.10 -9.56 17.92
CA VAL A 250 -4.25 -8.69 18.07
C VAL A 250 -5.52 -9.50 17.89
N THR A 251 -6.46 -9.35 18.82
CA THR A 251 -7.78 -9.95 18.73
C THR A 251 -8.78 -8.90 18.26
N TRP A 252 -9.54 -9.25 17.25
CA TRP A 252 -10.55 -8.42 16.62
C TRP A 252 -11.93 -9.03 16.85
N VAL A 253 -12.92 -8.16 17.10
CA VAL A 253 -14.34 -8.54 17.24
C VAL A 253 -15.18 -7.69 16.30
N PRO A 254 -16.40 -8.13 15.92
CA PRO A 254 -17.23 -7.40 14.99
C PRO A 254 -17.48 -5.96 15.44
N ASN A 255 -17.34 -5.01 14.51
CA ASN A 255 -17.83 -3.66 14.69
C ASN A 255 -19.34 -3.65 14.42
N LYS A 256 -20.15 -3.46 15.46
CA LYS A 256 -21.61 -3.45 15.36
C LYS A 256 -22.15 -2.29 14.53
N TYR A 257 -21.33 -1.27 14.28
CA TYR A 257 -21.68 -0.07 13.52
C TYR A 257 -21.18 -0.12 12.07
N TYR A 258 -20.66 -1.27 11.63
CA TYR A 258 -20.11 -1.39 10.29
C TYR A 258 -21.19 -1.11 9.23
N TRP A 259 -20.92 -0.19 8.33
CA TRP A 259 -21.88 0.34 7.35
C TRP A 259 -22.35 -0.66 6.29
N ARG A 260 -21.59 -1.73 6.01
CA ARG A 260 -21.97 -2.81 5.10
C ARG A 260 -22.74 -3.95 5.81
N GLY A 261 -23.14 -3.76 7.06
CA GLY A 261 -23.87 -4.75 7.84
C GLY A 261 -22.96 -5.58 8.76
N LYS A 262 -23.55 -6.56 9.43
CA LYS A 262 -22.88 -7.35 10.47
C LYS A 262 -21.80 -8.25 9.86
N PRO A 263 -20.52 -8.13 10.31
CA PRO A 263 -19.46 -9.06 9.91
C PRO A 263 -19.79 -10.50 10.29
N LYS A 264 -19.33 -11.47 9.50
CA LYS A 264 -19.73 -12.86 9.66
C LYS A 264 -18.98 -13.61 10.76
N LEU A 265 -17.70 -13.34 10.95
CA LEU A 265 -16.90 -13.99 12.00
C LEU A 265 -17.12 -13.33 13.35
N ASN A 266 -17.18 -14.14 14.41
CA ASN A 266 -17.30 -13.61 15.77
C ASN A 266 -15.98 -13.08 16.32
N LYS A 267 -14.85 -13.57 15.81
CA LYS A 267 -13.52 -13.21 16.28
C LYS A 267 -12.48 -13.47 15.18
N ILE A 268 -11.46 -12.62 15.13
CA ILE A 268 -10.24 -12.83 14.37
C ILE A 268 -9.06 -12.69 15.34
N VAL A 269 -8.12 -13.63 15.28
CA VAL A 269 -6.86 -13.56 16.02
C VAL A 269 -5.73 -13.48 15.01
N ALA A 270 -5.18 -12.29 14.83
CA ALA A 270 -3.96 -12.07 14.05
C ALA A 270 -2.75 -12.29 14.95
N GLN A 271 -1.92 -13.26 14.64
CA GLN A 271 -0.77 -13.66 15.46
C GLN A 271 0.52 -13.64 14.67
N VAL A 272 1.55 -13.02 15.23
CA VAL A 272 2.91 -13.06 14.67
C VAL A 272 3.51 -14.46 14.82
N VAL A 273 4.13 -14.94 13.75
CA VAL A 273 4.84 -16.22 13.68
C VAL A 273 6.20 -15.97 13.04
N SER A 274 7.27 -16.49 13.64
CA SER A 274 8.60 -16.37 13.04
C SER A 274 8.66 -17.08 11.69
N THR A 275 9.45 -16.57 10.76
CA THR A 275 9.66 -17.18 9.42
C THR A 275 10.10 -18.63 9.53
N LYS A 276 10.94 -18.98 10.52
CA LYS A 276 11.38 -20.35 10.77
C LYS A 276 10.25 -21.29 11.22
N SER A 277 9.22 -20.76 11.88
CA SER A 277 8.12 -21.55 12.43
C SER A 277 6.89 -21.59 11.51
N ALA A 278 6.78 -20.68 10.56
CA ALA A 278 5.58 -20.52 9.72
C ALA A 278 5.24 -21.77 8.94
N SER A 279 6.21 -22.37 8.26
CA SER A 279 6.02 -23.60 7.48
C SER A 279 5.53 -24.77 8.34
N GLN A 280 6.02 -24.90 9.57
CA GLN A 280 5.56 -25.94 10.49
C GLN A 280 4.15 -25.64 11.02
N ALA A 281 3.86 -24.39 11.30
CA ALA A 281 2.52 -23.96 11.76
C ALA A 281 1.45 -24.20 10.67
N ILE A 282 1.79 -23.99 9.39
CA ILE A 282 0.93 -24.29 8.25
C ILE A 282 0.70 -25.82 8.16
N LYS A 283 1.77 -26.60 8.18
CA LYS A 283 1.71 -28.07 8.11
C LYS A 283 0.88 -28.71 9.25
N SER A 284 0.86 -28.07 10.43
CA SER A 284 0.08 -28.55 11.59
C SER A 284 -1.34 -27.98 11.64
N HIS A 285 -1.77 -27.18 10.66
CA HIS A 285 -3.07 -26.48 10.65
C HIS A 285 -3.33 -25.62 11.90
N LYS A 286 -2.27 -25.03 12.44
CA LYS A 286 -2.38 -24.15 13.61
C LYS A 286 -3.14 -22.85 13.29
N PHE A 287 -3.12 -22.43 12.02
CA PHE A 287 -3.78 -21.24 11.51
C PHE A 287 -4.72 -21.61 10.37
N ASP A 288 -5.81 -20.84 10.27
CA ASP A 288 -6.76 -20.94 9.15
C ASP A 288 -6.21 -20.29 7.90
N ILE A 289 -5.45 -19.19 8.05
CA ILE A 289 -4.78 -18.45 6.97
C ILE A 289 -3.35 -18.15 7.38
N ALA A 290 -2.41 -18.36 6.44
CA ALA A 290 -1.01 -17.99 6.59
C ALA A 290 -0.40 -17.74 5.21
N ASP A 291 0.59 -16.86 5.15
CA ASP A 291 1.44 -16.71 3.98
C ASP A 291 2.51 -17.82 3.95
N VAL A 292 2.93 -18.22 2.76
CA VAL A 292 4.00 -19.20 2.55
C VAL A 292 5.21 -18.49 1.98
N VAL A 293 6.33 -18.56 2.66
CA VAL A 293 7.60 -18.05 2.11
C VAL A 293 7.94 -18.82 0.83
N ASN A 294 8.33 -18.10 -0.21
CA ASN A 294 8.64 -18.69 -1.50
C ASN A 294 9.70 -19.81 -1.41
N SER A 295 10.69 -19.68 -0.52
CA SER A 295 11.72 -20.71 -0.29
C SER A 295 11.15 -22.01 0.26
N ASP A 296 10.04 -21.97 0.99
CA ASP A 296 9.45 -23.12 1.68
C ASP A 296 8.29 -23.75 0.89
N TRP A 297 7.92 -23.13 -0.22
CA TRP A 297 6.75 -23.52 -1.01
C TRP A 297 6.67 -25.02 -1.28
N GLN A 298 7.75 -25.64 -1.81
CA GLN A 298 7.75 -27.05 -2.14
C GLN A 298 7.58 -27.95 -0.90
N ALA A 299 8.22 -27.57 0.21
CA ALA A 299 8.13 -28.31 1.45
C ALA A 299 6.72 -28.25 2.07
N VAL A 300 6.03 -27.12 1.95
CA VAL A 300 4.66 -26.96 2.43
C VAL A 300 3.68 -27.68 1.52
N LYS A 301 3.81 -27.53 0.21
CA LYS A 301 2.97 -28.18 -0.80
C LYS A 301 3.00 -29.71 -0.69
N ASN A 302 4.17 -30.29 -0.44
CA ASN A 302 4.38 -31.73 -0.37
C ASN A 302 4.11 -32.31 1.03
N ALA A 303 3.72 -31.53 2.00
CA ALA A 303 3.38 -32.01 3.34
C ALA A 303 2.16 -32.96 3.28
N LYS A 304 2.13 -33.97 4.15
CA LYS A 304 1.03 -34.95 4.21
C LYS A 304 -0.35 -34.29 4.37
N ASN A 305 -0.42 -33.19 5.09
CA ASN A 305 -1.64 -32.46 5.38
C ASN A 305 -2.01 -31.41 4.30
N ALA A 306 -1.18 -31.24 3.25
CA ALA A 306 -1.44 -30.26 2.20
C ALA A 306 -2.74 -30.53 1.43
N LYS A 307 -3.27 -31.76 1.45
CA LYS A 307 -4.56 -32.10 0.82
C LYS A 307 -5.75 -31.30 1.33
N ASN A 308 -5.66 -30.80 2.57
CA ASN A 308 -6.70 -29.98 3.21
C ASN A 308 -6.38 -28.47 3.16
N THR A 309 -5.36 -28.06 2.38
CA THR A 309 -4.92 -26.68 2.26
C THR A 309 -5.16 -26.17 0.86
N ASN A 310 -5.85 -25.04 0.73
CA ASN A 310 -6.00 -24.32 -0.53
C ASN A 310 -4.85 -23.32 -0.68
N PHE A 311 -4.10 -23.44 -1.75
CA PHE A 311 -3.03 -22.51 -2.08
C PHE A 311 -3.53 -21.49 -3.09
N ILE A 312 -3.45 -20.20 -2.75
CA ILE A 312 -3.88 -19.09 -3.59
C ILE A 312 -2.65 -18.24 -3.89
N ALA A 313 -2.40 -18.00 -5.16
CA ALA A 313 -1.37 -17.04 -5.56
C ALA A 313 -1.93 -15.61 -5.56
N LYS A 314 -1.17 -14.69 -4.99
CA LYS A 314 -1.42 -13.24 -5.06
C LYS A 314 -0.26 -12.60 -5.79
N ILE A 315 -0.53 -11.89 -6.88
CA ILE A 315 0.46 -11.06 -7.56
C ILE A 315 0.39 -9.66 -6.93
N PRO A 316 1.38 -9.28 -6.12
CA PRO A 316 1.41 -7.93 -5.57
C PRO A 316 1.73 -6.92 -6.66
N LEU A 317 1.18 -5.73 -6.58
CA LEU A 317 1.61 -4.58 -7.38
C LEU A 317 2.90 -3.99 -6.80
N ALA A 318 3.92 -4.81 -6.78
CA ALA A 318 5.23 -4.46 -6.25
C ALA A 318 6.32 -5.11 -7.09
N TYR A 319 7.45 -4.46 -7.17
CA TYR A 319 8.65 -5.02 -7.75
C TYR A 319 9.83 -4.76 -6.82
N SER A 320 10.79 -5.68 -6.84
CA SER A 320 12.06 -5.49 -6.14
C SER A 320 13.10 -4.98 -7.11
N TYR A 321 13.93 -4.08 -6.65
CA TYR A 321 15.00 -3.50 -7.45
C TYR A 321 16.30 -3.38 -6.66
N LEU A 322 17.43 -3.38 -7.38
CA LEU A 322 18.71 -3.03 -6.83
C LEU A 322 18.97 -1.54 -7.02
N GLY A 323 19.04 -0.80 -5.91
CA GLY A 323 19.39 0.61 -5.91
C GLY A 323 20.88 0.83 -5.69
N PHE A 324 21.48 1.75 -6.45
CA PHE A 324 22.88 2.16 -6.24
C PHE A 324 22.92 3.45 -5.43
N LYS A 325 23.63 3.42 -4.30
CA LYS A 325 23.83 4.62 -3.50
C LYS A 325 24.89 5.51 -4.16
N VAL A 326 24.47 6.66 -4.70
CA VAL A 326 25.35 7.65 -5.36
C VAL A 326 25.51 8.94 -4.57
N GLY A 327 25.14 8.95 -3.30
CA GLY A 327 25.20 10.13 -2.44
C GLY A 327 24.94 9.77 -0.99
N LYS A 328 24.71 10.79 -0.18
CA LYS A 328 24.38 10.67 1.23
C LYS A 328 23.14 11.51 1.56
N TRP A 329 22.44 11.10 2.59
CA TRP A 329 21.28 11.83 3.10
C TRP A 329 21.77 12.90 4.07
N GLU A 330 21.53 14.17 3.75
CA GLU A 330 21.89 15.31 4.57
C GLU A 330 20.77 16.34 4.60
N ASN A 331 20.43 16.81 5.77
CA ASN A 331 19.40 17.85 5.97
C ASN A 331 18.08 17.57 5.23
N GLY A 332 17.60 16.33 5.29
CA GLY A 332 16.33 15.93 4.69
C GLY A 332 16.34 15.75 3.16
N LYS A 333 17.52 15.71 2.53
CA LYS A 333 17.67 15.50 1.08
C LYS A 333 18.85 14.63 0.72
N ASN A 334 18.78 14.01 -0.44
CA ASN A 334 19.93 13.28 -0.99
C ASN A 334 20.91 14.28 -1.60
N VAL A 335 22.14 14.29 -1.08
CA VAL A 335 23.26 15.08 -1.62
C VAL A 335 24.11 14.14 -2.44
N MET A 336 24.16 14.37 -3.76
CA MET A 336 24.94 13.53 -4.67
C MET A 336 26.44 13.70 -4.44
N ASP A 337 27.14 12.59 -4.31
CA ASP A 337 28.61 12.56 -4.32
C ASP A 337 29.10 12.22 -5.73
N LYS A 338 29.66 13.24 -6.40
CA LYS A 338 30.21 13.08 -7.78
C LYS A 338 31.41 12.12 -7.82
N ASN A 339 32.13 11.96 -6.70
CA ASN A 339 33.26 11.08 -6.58
C ASN A 339 32.90 9.63 -6.20
N SER A 340 31.63 9.37 -5.91
CA SER A 340 31.14 8.01 -5.63
C SER A 340 31.42 7.10 -6.83
N LYS A 341 32.05 5.94 -6.58
CA LYS A 341 32.27 4.91 -7.60
C LYS A 341 30.96 4.53 -8.32
N MET A 342 29.84 4.54 -7.59
CA MET A 342 28.50 4.23 -8.14
C MET A 342 27.93 5.36 -9.00
N ASN A 343 28.56 6.54 -9.07
CA ASN A 343 28.20 7.57 -10.04
C ASN A 343 28.61 7.20 -11.47
N ASN A 344 29.55 6.28 -11.63
CA ASN A 344 29.96 5.76 -12.94
C ASN A 344 28.86 4.88 -13.55
N LYS A 345 28.26 5.34 -14.66
CA LYS A 345 27.18 4.63 -15.35
C LYS A 345 27.63 3.25 -15.86
N SER A 346 28.82 3.17 -16.46
CA SER A 346 29.35 1.91 -17.02
C SER A 346 29.57 0.86 -15.93
N LEU A 347 30.03 1.28 -14.74
CA LEU A 347 30.16 0.37 -13.61
C LEU A 347 28.81 -0.18 -13.16
N ARG A 348 27.77 0.66 -13.05
CA ARG A 348 26.41 0.18 -12.71
C ARG A 348 25.86 -0.77 -13.76
N GLN A 349 26.08 -0.50 -15.05
CA GLN A 349 25.68 -1.39 -16.15
C GLN A 349 26.45 -2.71 -16.10
N ALA A 350 27.75 -2.68 -15.86
CA ALA A 350 28.56 -3.89 -15.72
C ALA A 350 28.08 -4.78 -14.57
N ILE A 351 27.75 -4.20 -13.42
CA ILE A 351 27.15 -4.94 -12.30
C ILE A 351 25.81 -5.57 -12.71
N ALA A 352 24.93 -4.81 -13.39
CA ALA A 352 23.65 -5.33 -13.84
C ALA A 352 23.78 -6.50 -14.84
N TYR A 353 24.75 -6.44 -15.76
CA TYR A 353 25.02 -7.52 -16.71
C TYR A 353 25.68 -8.73 -16.05
N ALA A 354 26.50 -8.54 -15.01
CA ALA A 354 27.12 -9.62 -14.27
C ALA A 354 26.13 -10.43 -13.41
N MET A 355 24.98 -9.84 -13.08
CA MET A 355 23.97 -10.53 -12.29
C MET A 355 23.09 -11.44 -13.15
N ASN A 356 23.10 -12.74 -12.87
CA ASN A 356 22.17 -13.68 -13.46
C ASN A 356 20.87 -13.72 -12.66
N ILE A 357 20.00 -12.70 -12.85
CA ILE A 357 18.74 -12.55 -12.12
C ILE A 357 17.82 -13.77 -12.32
N ASN A 358 17.74 -14.34 -13.52
CA ASN A 358 16.90 -15.51 -13.78
C ASN A 358 17.33 -16.73 -12.94
N GLN A 359 18.63 -16.90 -12.70
CA GLN A 359 19.13 -17.98 -11.86
C GLN A 359 18.83 -17.72 -10.39
N VAL A 360 18.94 -16.46 -9.95
CA VAL A 360 18.56 -16.02 -8.60
C VAL A 360 17.08 -16.28 -8.35
N GLU A 361 16.20 -15.83 -9.25
CA GLU A 361 14.76 -16.07 -9.17
C GLU A 361 14.44 -17.57 -9.08
N LYS A 362 14.96 -18.37 -10.01
CA LYS A 362 14.73 -19.82 -10.02
C LYS A 362 15.16 -20.48 -8.69
N ARG A 363 16.28 -20.05 -8.13
CA ARG A 363 16.82 -20.64 -6.89
C ARG A 363 16.03 -20.23 -5.64
N TYR A 364 15.70 -18.93 -5.50
CA TYR A 364 15.14 -18.38 -4.27
C TYR A 364 13.61 -18.32 -4.28
N THR A 365 12.98 -18.23 -5.43
CA THR A 365 11.52 -18.13 -5.52
C THR A 365 10.88 -19.40 -6.06
N GLN A 366 11.67 -20.40 -6.40
CA GLN A 366 11.21 -21.70 -6.90
C GLN A 366 10.24 -21.58 -8.09
N GLY A 367 10.43 -20.56 -8.92
CA GLY A 367 9.60 -20.28 -10.09
C GLY A 367 8.24 -19.61 -9.77
N LEU A 368 8.08 -19.07 -8.57
CA LEU A 368 6.87 -18.33 -8.18
C LEU A 368 6.89 -16.87 -8.61
N THR A 369 8.07 -16.30 -8.91
CA THR A 369 8.21 -14.94 -9.45
C THR A 369 8.67 -14.98 -10.89
N PHE A 370 8.49 -13.87 -11.57
CA PHE A 370 8.94 -13.67 -12.95
C PHE A 370 9.51 -12.25 -13.13
N ARG A 371 10.38 -12.11 -14.12
CA ARG A 371 11.01 -10.84 -14.49
C ARG A 371 10.11 -10.04 -15.43
#